data_59c8584086ce4583fb35aa9d5c6dbc2e
#
_entry.id   59c8584086ce4583fb35aa9d5c6dbc2e
#
_cell.length_a   1.000
_cell.length_b   1.000
_cell.length_c   1.000
_cell.angle_alpha   90.00
_cell.angle_beta   90.00
_cell.angle_gamma   90.00
#
_symmetry.space_group_name_H-M   'P 1'
#
loop_
_entity.id
_entity.type
_entity.pdbx_description
1 polymer ?
#
loop_
_entity_poly.entity_id
_entity_poly.type
_entity_poly.pdbx_seq_one_letter_code
_entity_poly.pdbx_strand_id
1 'polypeptide(L)'
;MLALFAGVAFTACEDQLDIAQKGTMTTESFYKTDADAEKALASAYENFQVNTVGRTTLGPGIYTPARVLANHPGDDVNYGGQCYGDHEFGGSIDEFRYLHTPEAITFHYKGLYLSVYNANLVIEYFKEAASAYQKQAVAEARVLRAYDFFLLAQYWGTPPFVDHLLSASEVPTNSDLDERPEAPKTQQDYYKWVASECLAAVPDLTERKSTTDKEGSYRITKGFAYALAGKALMFAEDWSGAMDALKKVIDSGKYALVSGDEFKDMFHIQGDGNPEKIFEVNFRYNAAAGEWSSGGGMGWNNHSTWMEPQCFQIRSDKFKKQPLADYTDKVAGWGSIGLPEWYVNAFLENDGTDSKRLNTTMMNIETMVYGESGDPLIDNYYSKLKSMSHAEKVASTAIGVNAQDGHYGQSFWIPMKHIVRVGDAVEGGGTYSSVHRLNNIIIMRYAEVLLNYAECLVRTGKASDATQYLNMIQNRAGSKTVTSGAATIVDVMKEKSFEMWFEGCRYQDLLRWLKTDSNEQYIKDSFDHLKNQGKHIPHLYDKLFREPTSEDEDVVWQYGNKDNSRYWIGHTHEAQDNGFEVGWQDKHKLFPYPTTVLDNNPALKQNPGWPASANNSSEDAPTAE
;
A
#
# COMPACT_ATOMS: atom_id res chain seq x y z
N MET A 1 74.53 -19.29 49.26
CA MET A 1 73.73 -18.10 49.19
C MET A 1 72.33 -18.52 48.68
N LEU A 2 71.38 -18.59 49.58
CA LEU A 2 69.99 -18.92 49.26
C LEU A 2 69.29 -17.66 48.82
N ALA A 3 68.71 -17.66 47.63
CA ALA A 3 67.81 -16.60 47.20
C ALA A 3 66.35 -17.05 47.44
N LEU A 4 65.69 -16.33 48.36
CA LEU A 4 64.28 -16.49 48.66
C LEU A 4 63.47 -15.83 47.58
N PHE A 5 62.65 -16.59 46.82
CA PHE A 5 61.59 -16.05 45.98
C PHE A 5 60.32 -15.89 46.80
N ALA A 6 59.95 -14.67 47.08
CA ALA A 6 58.65 -14.33 47.66
C ALA A 6 57.59 -14.29 46.52
N GLY A 7 56.72 -15.27 46.51
CA GLY A 7 55.53 -15.25 45.66
C GLY A 7 54.52 -14.24 46.14
N VAL A 8 54.25 -13.21 45.37
CA VAL A 8 53.15 -12.30 45.55
C VAL A 8 51.93 -12.96 44.90
N ALA A 9 51.00 -13.44 45.73
CA ALA A 9 49.69 -13.87 45.29
C ALA A 9 48.87 -12.61 44.91
N PHE A 10 48.61 -12.45 43.64
CA PHE A 10 47.57 -11.51 43.16
C PHE A 10 46.22 -12.14 43.43
N THR A 11 45.57 -11.73 44.51
CA THR A 11 44.14 -11.89 44.65
C THR A 11 43.49 -10.84 43.76
N ALA A 12 43.11 -11.26 42.56
CA ALA A 12 42.23 -10.43 41.70
C ALA A 12 40.88 -10.32 42.43
N CYS A 13 40.54 -9.11 42.83
CA CYS A 13 39.18 -8.80 43.25
C CYS A 13 38.29 -8.83 42.02
N GLU A 14 37.58 -9.94 41.81
CA GLU A 14 36.54 -10.04 40.80
C GLU A 14 35.40 -9.03 41.02
N ASP A 15 35.15 -8.64 42.27
CA ASP A 15 34.08 -7.70 42.65
C ASP A 15 34.33 -6.23 42.23
N GLN A 16 35.52 -5.84 41.72
CA GLN A 16 35.79 -4.44 41.30
C GLN A 16 35.65 -4.24 39.78
N LEU A 17 35.39 -5.29 39.01
CA LEU A 17 35.14 -5.18 37.58
C LEU A 17 33.65 -5.09 37.26
N ASP A 18 32.77 -5.34 38.21
CA ASP A 18 31.34 -5.12 38.09
C ASP A 18 30.98 -3.66 38.39
N ILE A 19 31.47 -2.76 37.52
CA ILE A 19 30.98 -1.38 37.52
C ILE A 19 29.57 -1.44 36.88
N ALA A 20 28.57 -1.46 37.75
CA ALA A 20 27.20 -1.24 37.28
C ALA A 20 27.17 0.03 36.45
N GLN A 21 26.82 -0.10 35.18
CA GLN A 21 26.68 1.04 34.26
C GLN A 21 25.65 2.00 34.83
N LYS A 22 26.12 3.01 35.56
CA LYS A 22 25.25 4.06 36.11
C LYS A 22 24.82 4.97 34.95
N GLY A 23 23.54 4.92 34.62
CA GLY A 23 22.93 5.86 33.69
C GLY A 23 22.53 5.28 32.33
N THR A 24 22.79 4.01 32.03
CA THR A 24 22.25 3.31 30.87
C THR A 24 21.27 2.23 31.31
N MET A 25 20.06 2.24 30.75
CA MET A 25 19.13 1.12 30.93
C MET A 25 19.68 -0.09 30.17
N THR A 26 19.91 -1.19 30.89
CA THR A 26 20.24 -2.47 30.26
C THR A 26 18.96 -3.19 29.87
N THR A 27 19.04 -4.12 28.93
CA THR A 27 17.90 -4.97 28.54
C THR A 27 17.28 -5.67 29.75
N GLU A 28 18.08 -6.10 30.73
CA GLU A 28 17.63 -6.75 31.96
C GLU A 28 16.89 -5.81 32.94
N SER A 29 17.17 -4.52 32.88
CA SER A 29 16.53 -3.52 33.73
C SER A 29 15.31 -2.85 33.08
N PHE A 30 15.22 -2.88 31.78
CA PHE A 30 14.06 -2.45 31.00
C PHE A 30 13.00 -3.56 30.95
N TYR A 31 12.04 -3.64 30.25
CA TYR A 31 11.03 -4.70 30.04
C TYR A 31 10.44 -5.34 31.32
N LYS A 32 10.15 -4.54 32.36
CA LYS A 32 9.61 -5.05 33.64
C LYS A 32 8.24 -4.51 34.02
N THR A 33 7.98 -3.27 33.70
CA THR A 33 6.79 -2.55 34.15
C THR A 33 5.82 -2.31 33.00
N ASP A 34 4.58 -1.90 33.35
CA ASP A 34 3.60 -1.46 32.33
C ASP A 34 4.11 -0.26 31.53
N ALA A 35 4.85 0.66 32.16
CA ALA A 35 5.46 1.78 31.47
C ALA A 35 6.57 1.35 30.49
N ASP A 36 7.27 0.26 30.80
CA ASP A 36 8.24 -0.30 29.85
C ASP A 36 7.53 -1.02 28.70
N ALA A 37 6.44 -1.73 28.98
CA ALA A 37 5.61 -2.35 27.95
C ALA A 37 5.00 -1.29 27.03
N GLU A 38 4.57 -0.14 27.55
CA GLU A 38 4.07 0.98 26.77
C GLU A 38 5.14 1.51 25.79
N LYS A 39 6.36 1.72 26.29
CA LYS A 39 7.47 2.20 25.46
C LYS A 39 7.89 1.18 24.39
N ALA A 40 7.96 -0.10 24.77
CA ALA A 40 8.30 -1.17 23.85
C ALA A 40 7.23 -1.32 22.75
N LEU A 41 5.95 -1.27 23.11
CA LEU A 41 4.84 -1.32 22.17
C LEU A 41 4.82 -0.08 21.27
N ALA A 42 5.08 1.12 21.82
CA ALA A 42 5.21 2.34 21.02
C ALA A 42 6.32 2.21 19.97
N SER A 43 7.47 1.62 20.33
CA SER A 43 8.54 1.32 19.38
C SER A 43 8.12 0.31 18.31
N ALA A 44 7.34 -0.71 18.65
CA ALA A 44 6.80 -1.65 17.67
C ALA A 44 5.85 -0.96 16.69
N TYR A 45 4.96 -0.08 17.15
CA TYR A 45 4.10 0.73 16.28
C TYR A 45 4.89 1.70 15.42
N GLU A 46 5.91 2.36 15.96
CA GLU A 46 6.79 3.24 15.19
C GLU A 46 7.48 2.46 14.07
N ASN A 47 8.05 1.30 14.37
CA ASN A 47 8.70 0.47 13.37
C ASN A 47 7.73 -0.09 12.33
N PHE A 48 6.51 -0.46 12.73
CA PHE A 48 5.44 -0.82 11.79
C PHE A 48 5.11 0.35 10.87
N GLN A 49 4.89 1.53 11.41
CA GLN A 49 4.59 2.74 10.64
C GLN A 49 5.70 3.09 9.65
N VAL A 50 6.95 3.03 10.08
CA VAL A 50 8.12 3.39 9.27
C VAL A 50 8.44 2.31 8.24
N ASN A 51 8.49 1.06 8.66
CA ASN A 51 9.10 -0.01 7.87
C ASN A 51 8.08 -0.85 7.09
N THR A 52 6.87 -1.04 7.64
CA THR A 52 5.81 -1.83 6.99
C THR A 52 4.95 -0.96 6.07
N VAL A 53 4.57 0.23 6.53
CA VAL A 53 3.60 1.09 5.86
C VAL A 53 4.28 2.20 5.06
N GLY A 54 5.33 2.78 5.61
CA GLY A 54 6.02 3.94 5.07
C GLY A 54 7.34 3.61 4.39
N ARG A 55 8.34 4.40 4.76
CA ARG A 55 9.72 4.26 4.31
C ARG A 55 10.53 3.53 5.35
N THR A 56 11.31 2.56 4.92
CA THR A 56 12.30 1.93 5.81
C THR A 56 13.40 2.90 6.22
N THR A 57 13.92 2.75 7.44
CA THR A 57 15.08 3.49 7.95
C THR A 57 16.41 3.04 7.32
N LEU A 58 16.41 2.00 6.50
CA LEU A 58 17.59 1.29 6.04
C LEU A 58 18.30 1.90 4.82
N GLY A 59 17.82 3.00 4.26
CA GLY A 59 18.43 3.54 3.06
C GLY A 59 18.09 5.01 2.78
N PRO A 60 18.77 5.62 1.80
CA PRO A 60 18.61 7.03 1.44
C PRO A 60 17.29 7.37 0.74
N GLY A 61 16.28 6.59 0.97
CA GLY A 61 14.94 6.99 0.70
C GLY A 61 14.43 6.81 -0.67
N ILE A 62 13.96 5.68 -0.90
CA ILE A 62 13.03 5.48 -1.96
C ILE A 62 11.64 5.51 -1.38
N TYR A 63 10.93 6.29 -1.95
CA TYR A 63 9.55 6.67 -2.05
C TYR A 63 8.62 5.51 -1.69
N THR A 64 8.25 5.38 -0.43
CA THR A 64 7.18 4.50 0.05
C THR A 64 7.15 3.12 -0.64
N PRO A 65 8.19 2.28 -0.45
CA PRO A 65 8.26 0.98 -1.13
C PRO A 65 7.02 0.11 -0.89
N ALA A 66 6.41 0.20 0.28
CA ALA A 66 5.17 -0.51 0.59
C ALA A 66 4.03 -0.17 -0.38
N ARG A 67 3.84 1.12 -0.70
CA ARG A 67 2.79 1.57 -1.62
C ARG A 67 3.09 1.20 -3.06
N VAL A 68 4.36 1.29 -3.46
CA VAL A 68 4.80 0.87 -4.79
C VAL A 68 4.51 -0.61 -5.00
N LEU A 69 4.97 -1.48 -4.09
CA LEU A 69 4.79 -2.93 -4.25
C LEU A 69 3.33 -3.37 -4.12
N ALA A 70 2.53 -2.66 -3.34
CA ALA A 70 1.13 -3.00 -3.15
C ALA A 70 0.22 -2.61 -4.33
N ASN A 71 0.56 -1.54 -5.07
CA ASN A 71 -0.36 -0.97 -6.06
C ASN A 71 0.18 -1.02 -7.50
N HIS A 72 1.47 -0.74 -7.72
CA HIS A 72 1.99 -0.61 -9.09
C HIS A 72 1.96 -1.91 -9.91
N PRO A 73 2.06 -3.11 -9.35
CA PRO A 73 1.88 -4.33 -10.13
C PRO A 73 0.42 -4.57 -10.56
N GLY A 74 -0.53 -3.71 -10.18
CA GLY A 74 -1.93 -3.81 -10.60
C GLY A 74 -2.11 -3.46 -12.07
N ASP A 75 -3.06 -4.11 -12.75
CA ASP A 75 -3.43 -3.81 -14.13
C ASP A 75 -4.27 -2.51 -14.25
N ASP A 76 -4.68 -1.94 -13.12
CA ASP A 76 -5.54 -0.76 -12.98
C ASP A 76 -4.78 0.56 -12.72
N VAL A 77 -3.45 0.53 -12.83
CA VAL A 77 -2.56 1.67 -12.64
C VAL A 77 -1.60 1.77 -13.81
N ASN A 78 -1.29 2.97 -14.25
CA ASN A 78 -0.13 3.28 -15.08
C ASN A 78 0.84 4.11 -14.25
N TYR A 79 2.10 3.77 -14.31
CA TYR A 79 3.14 4.58 -13.71
C TYR A 79 3.72 5.57 -14.72
N GLY A 80 3.91 6.79 -14.29
CA GLY A 80 4.41 7.86 -15.15
C GLY A 80 5.24 8.88 -14.39
N GLY A 81 5.16 10.11 -14.79
CA GLY A 81 5.90 11.22 -14.23
C GLY A 81 6.12 12.30 -15.26
N GLN A 82 7.33 12.85 -15.33
CA GLN A 82 7.67 13.87 -16.31
C GLN A 82 7.88 13.29 -17.71
N CYS A 83 8.52 12.13 -17.78
CA CYS A 83 8.79 11.41 -19.04
C CYS A 83 8.99 9.92 -18.72
N TYR A 84 9.12 9.12 -19.77
CA TYR A 84 9.49 7.71 -19.61
C TYR A 84 10.83 7.57 -18.88
N GLY A 85 10.87 6.63 -17.94
CA GLY A 85 12.03 6.42 -17.07
C GLY A 85 12.16 7.41 -15.91
N ASP A 86 11.25 8.38 -15.81
CA ASP A 86 11.14 9.20 -14.60
C ASP A 86 10.65 8.33 -13.45
N HIS A 87 11.31 8.43 -12.30
CA HIS A 87 11.01 7.59 -11.13
C HIS A 87 11.08 6.09 -11.41
N GLU A 88 12.17 5.62 -11.99
CA GLU A 88 12.41 4.24 -12.43
C GLU A 88 12.06 3.18 -11.36
N PHE A 89 12.20 3.49 -10.09
CA PHE A 89 11.85 2.61 -8.97
C PHE A 89 10.37 2.15 -8.98
N GLY A 90 9.46 2.99 -9.47
CA GLY A 90 8.05 2.65 -9.61
C GLY A 90 7.74 2.09 -11.00
N GLY A 91 8.33 2.68 -12.05
CA GLY A 91 8.11 2.26 -13.42
C GLY A 91 8.57 0.84 -13.71
N SER A 92 9.72 0.43 -13.17
CA SER A 92 10.18 -0.95 -13.34
C SER A 92 9.26 -1.97 -12.67
N ILE A 93 8.64 -1.63 -11.54
CA ILE A 93 7.66 -2.50 -10.87
C ILE A 93 6.35 -2.56 -11.65
N ASP A 94 5.84 -1.42 -12.10
CA ASP A 94 4.62 -1.31 -12.90
C ASP A 94 4.71 -2.13 -14.19
N GLU A 95 5.82 -2.00 -14.90
CA GLU A 95 6.07 -2.65 -16.19
C GLU A 95 6.63 -4.07 -16.07
N PHE A 96 6.84 -4.58 -14.87
CA PHE A 96 7.51 -5.87 -14.61
C PHE A 96 8.89 -5.98 -15.28
N ARG A 97 9.57 -4.87 -15.44
CA ARG A 97 10.80 -4.68 -16.19
C ARG A 97 12.02 -4.65 -15.28
N TYR A 98 12.31 -5.77 -14.61
CA TYR A 98 13.47 -5.88 -13.74
C TYR A 98 14.04 -7.30 -13.74
N LEU A 99 15.38 -7.40 -13.77
CA LEU A 99 16.12 -8.67 -13.63
C LEU A 99 16.72 -8.82 -12.23
N HIS A 100 17.21 -7.72 -11.67
CA HIS A 100 17.76 -7.69 -10.32
C HIS A 100 16.73 -7.09 -9.37
N THR A 101 17.02 -7.21 -8.08
CA THR A 101 16.12 -6.74 -7.06
C THR A 101 16.04 -5.22 -7.05
N PRO A 102 14.93 -4.60 -7.47
CA PRO A 102 14.72 -3.16 -7.34
C PRO A 102 14.86 -2.71 -5.89
N GLU A 103 15.26 -1.46 -5.70
CA GLU A 103 15.42 -0.90 -4.36
C GLU A 103 14.12 -0.97 -3.53
N ALA A 104 12.96 -0.78 -4.15
CA ALA A 104 11.67 -0.91 -3.47
C ALA A 104 11.49 -2.30 -2.83
N ILE A 105 11.81 -3.37 -3.56
CA ILE A 105 11.75 -4.75 -3.06
C ILE A 105 12.76 -4.95 -1.93
N THR A 106 14.00 -4.48 -2.13
CA THR A 106 15.08 -4.62 -1.13
C THR A 106 14.74 -3.93 0.18
N PHE A 107 14.29 -2.69 0.11
CA PHE A 107 14.00 -1.92 1.32
C PHE A 107 12.75 -2.42 2.03
N HIS A 108 11.73 -2.81 1.28
CA HIS A 108 10.51 -3.34 1.92
C HIS A 108 10.75 -4.69 2.60
N TYR A 109 11.49 -5.60 1.96
CA TYR A 109 11.89 -6.86 2.57
C TYR A 109 12.62 -6.66 3.91
N LYS A 110 13.67 -5.84 3.90
CA LYS A 110 14.45 -5.53 5.11
C LYS A 110 13.61 -4.80 6.15
N GLY A 111 12.75 -3.89 5.70
CA GLY A 111 11.85 -3.13 6.57
C GLY A 111 10.87 -4.02 7.32
N LEU A 112 10.23 -4.97 6.63
CA LEU A 112 9.32 -5.92 7.24
C LEU A 112 10.00 -6.72 8.37
N TYR A 113 11.23 -7.20 8.16
CA TYR A 113 11.96 -7.90 9.22
C TYR A 113 12.41 -7.01 10.38
N LEU A 114 12.63 -5.71 10.16
CA LEU A 114 12.84 -4.77 11.27
C LEU A 114 11.56 -4.58 12.09
N SER A 115 10.41 -4.51 11.45
CA SER A 115 9.11 -4.45 12.12
C SER A 115 8.87 -5.74 12.92
N VAL A 116 9.06 -6.90 12.30
CA VAL A 116 9.00 -8.21 12.97
C VAL A 116 9.90 -8.28 14.20
N TYR A 117 11.16 -7.81 14.09
CA TYR A 117 12.09 -7.80 15.22
C TYR A 117 11.56 -6.98 16.39
N ASN A 118 11.03 -5.77 16.14
CA ASN A 118 10.49 -4.92 17.20
C ASN A 118 9.22 -5.50 17.84
N ALA A 119 8.38 -6.18 17.06
CA ALA A 119 7.26 -6.94 17.61
C ALA A 119 7.75 -8.12 18.46
N ASN A 120 8.76 -8.86 18.02
CA ASN A 120 9.36 -9.97 18.77
C ASN A 120 9.95 -9.50 20.12
N LEU A 121 10.52 -8.29 20.21
CA LEU A 121 10.99 -7.72 21.48
C LEU A 121 9.86 -7.63 22.49
N VAL A 122 8.70 -7.11 22.10
CA VAL A 122 7.53 -7.02 23.01
C VAL A 122 7.07 -8.41 23.42
N ILE A 123 6.93 -9.31 22.46
CA ILE A 123 6.40 -10.66 22.68
C ILE A 123 7.32 -11.46 23.62
N GLU A 124 8.62 -11.44 23.36
CA GLU A 124 9.58 -12.24 24.14
C GLU A 124 9.77 -11.72 25.55
N TYR A 125 9.94 -10.41 25.72
CA TYR A 125 10.21 -9.85 27.05
C TYR A 125 8.97 -9.74 27.94
N PHE A 126 7.77 -9.75 27.38
CA PHE A 126 6.52 -9.76 28.15
C PHE A 126 5.71 -11.06 27.98
N LYS A 127 6.35 -12.16 27.56
CA LYS A 127 5.69 -13.48 27.40
C LYS A 127 5.02 -13.97 28.72
N GLU A 128 5.61 -13.66 29.86
CA GLU A 128 5.07 -13.94 31.19
C GLU A 128 4.31 -12.72 31.74
N ALA A 129 3.47 -12.11 30.89
CA ALA A 129 2.76 -10.87 31.19
C ALA A 129 2.04 -10.90 32.56
N ALA A 130 2.46 -10.02 33.47
CA ALA A 130 1.95 -9.97 34.85
C ALA A 130 0.67 -9.12 34.97
N SER A 131 0.45 -8.17 34.07
CA SER A 131 -0.68 -7.25 34.10
C SER A 131 -1.58 -7.39 32.86
N ALA A 132 -2.78 -6.84 32.96
CA ALA A 132 -3.69 -6.74 31.80
C ALA A 132 -3.10 -5.89 30.66
N TYR A 133 -2.36 -4.82 31.01
CA TYR A 133 -1.72 -3.97 30.02
C TYR A 133 -0.60 -4.69 29.27
N GLN A 134 0.25 -5.44 29.97
CA GLN A 134 1.30 -6.24 29.33
C GLN A 134 0.71 -7.31 28.41
N LYS A 135 -0.38 -7.99 28.80
CA LYS A 135 -1.10 -8.94 27.92
C LYS A 135 -1.62 -8.25 26.66
N GLN A 136 -2.22 -7.08 26.82
CA GLN A 136 -2.67 -6.28 25.68
C GLN A 136 -1.49 -5.89 24.77
N ALA A 137 -0.37 -5.45 25.34
CA ALA A 137 0.81 -5.07 24.56
C ALA A 137 1.37 -6.24 23.74
N VAL A 138 1.44 -7.44 24.32
CA VAL A 138 1.82 -8.68 23.62
C VAL A 138 0.82 -9.01 22.52
N ALA A 139 -0.49 -8.90 22.80
CA ALA A 139 -1.54 -9.19 21.82
C ALA A 139 -1.47 -8.24 20.61
N GLU A 140 -1.27 -6.94 20.83
CA GLU A 140 -1.10 -5.97 19.76
C GLU A 140 0.17 -6.25 18.96
N ALA A 141 1.30 -6.54 19.59
CA ALA A 141 2.56 -6.88 18.92
C ALA A 141 2.43 -8.16 18.06
N ARG A 142 1.70 -9.17 18.54
CA ARG A 142 1.42 -10.39 17.75
C ARG A 142 0.65 -10.07 16.48
N VAL A 143 -0.34 -9.20 16.54
CA VAL A 143 -1.12 -8.83 15.33
C VAL A 143 -0.30 -7.97 14.37
N LEU A 144 0.54 -7.04 14.86
CA LEU A 144 1.48 -6.30 14.02
C LEU A 144 2.42 -7.25 13.28
N ARG A 145 3.06 -8.18 14.00
CA ARG A 145 3.94 -9.21 13.42
C ARG A 145 3.20 -10.10 12.42
N ALA A 146 1.97 -10.49 12.73
CA ALA A 146 1.15 -11.29 11.85
C ALA A 146 0.85 -10.56 10.52
N TYR A 147 0.62 -9.25 10.56
CA TYR A 147 0.46 -8.43 9.36
C TYR A 147 1.75 -8.39 8.52
N ASP A 148 2.91 -8.22 9.17
CA ASP A 148 4.19 -8.25 8.47
C ASP A 148 4.43 -9.60 7.77
N PHE A 149 4.15 -10.72 8.44
CA PHE A 149 4.24 -12.04 7.84
C PHE A 149 3.18 -12.31 6.77
N PHE A 150 2.01 -11.69 6.87
CA PHE A 150 1.02 -11.74 5.79
C PHE A 150 1.58 -11.12 4.50
N LEU A 151 2.22 -9.95 4.59
CA LEU A 151 2.88 -9.30 3.45
C LEU A 151 4.10 -10.10 2.97
N LEU A 152 4.95 -10.57 3.88
CA LEU A 152 6.11 -11.41 3.54
C LEU A 152 5.69 -12.66 2.77
N ALA A 153 4.64 -13.35 3.19
CA ALA A 153 4.12 -14.51 2.50
C ALA A 153 3.52 -14.15 1.14
N GLN A 154 2.77 -13.05 1.03
CA GLN A 154 2.21 -12.59 -0.24
C GLN A 154 3.30 -12.32 -1.29
N TYR A 155 4.41 -11.71 -0.87
CA TYR A 155 5.44 -11.24 -1.78
C TYR A 155 6.55 -12.26 -2.03
N TRP A 156 6.91 -13.10 -1.05
CA TRP A 156 8.03 -14.04 -1.15
C TRP A 156 7.67 -15.52 -0.95
N GLY A 157 6.40 -15.85 -0.76
CA GLY A 157 5.93 -17.22 -0.64
C GLY A 157 6.29 -17.89 0.68
N THR A 158 7.50 -18.43 0.79
CA THR A 158 8.01 -19.09 2.01
C THR A 158 9.21 -18.33 2.60
N PRO A 159 9.00 -17.07 3.05
CA PRO A 159 10.08 -16.26 3.63
C PRO A 159 10.62 -16.91 4.91
N PRO A 160 11.83 -16.56 5.40
CA PRO A 160 12.32 -17.02 6.69
C PRO A 160 11.33 -16.78 7.84
N PHE A 161 11.06 -17.81 8.60
CA PHE A 161 10.12 -17.74 9.71
C PHE A 161 10.83 -17.32 11.00
N VAL A 162 10.84 -16.01 11.28
CA VAL A 162 11.51 -15.41 12.43
C VAL A 162 10.46 -14.95 13.45
N ASP A 163 9.93 -15.90 14.20
CA ASP A 163 8.88 -15.69 15.21
C ASP A 163 9.40 -15.39 16.63
N HIS A 164 10.72 -15.32 16.80
CA HIS A 164 11.42 -15.08 18.06
C HIS A 164 12.65 -14.18 17.84
N LEU A 165 13.37 -13.84 18.90
CA LEU A 165 14.63 -13.13 18.84
C LEU A 165 15.74 -14.11 18.49
N LEU A 166 16.35 -13.94 17.32
CA LEU A 166 17.44 -14.81 16.85
C LEU A 166 18.68 -14.71 17.74
N SER A 167 19.26 -15.84 18.06
CA SER A 167 20.60 -15.90 18.65
C SER A 167 21.68 -15.70 17.56
N ALA A 168 22.90 -15.38 17.97
CA ALA A 168 24.00 -15.12 17.05
C ALA A 168 24.41 -16.35 16.19
N SER A 169 23.99 -17.55 16.57
CA SER A 169 24.28 -18.81 15.87
C SER A 169 23.17 -19.25 14.90
N GLU A 170 22.00 -18.62 14.96
CA GLU A 170 20.89 -18.97 14.09
C GLU A 170 21.02 -18.31 12.74
N VAL A 171 20.87 -19.11 11.69
CA VAL A 171 20.90 -18.65 10.30
C VAL A 171 19.55 -18.93 9.67
N PRO A 172 18.70 -17.90 9.49
CA PRO A 172 17.37 -18.07 8.90
C PRO A 172 17.45 -18.64 7.47
N THR A 173 16.58 -19.58 7.17
CA THR A 173 16.41 -20.14 5.81
C THR A 173 14.97 -19.96 5.35
N ASN A 174 14.66 -20.24 4.09
CA ASN A 174 13.27 -20.31 3.63
C ASN A 174 12.48 -21.24 4.56
N SER A 175 11.26 -20.89 4.88
CA SER A 175 10.50 -21.63 5.90
C SER A 175 10.13 -23.05 5.50
N ASP A 176 10.03 -23.34 4.21
CA ASP A 176 9.86 -24.69 3.68
C ASP A 176 11.08 -25.59 3.95
N LEU A 177 12.26 -25.00 4.09
CA LEU A 177 13.52 -25.66 4.44
C LEU A 177 13.82 -25.61 5.96
N ASP A 178 13.09 -24.86 6.73
CA ASP A 178 13.23 -24.78 8.19
C ASP A 178 12.81 -26.12 8.80
N GLU A 179 13.63 -26.71 9.65
CA GLU A 179 13.35 -28.03 10.27
C GLU A 179 12.37 -27.95 11.44
N ARG A 180 12.06 -26.75 11.93
CA ARG A 180 11.11 -26.56 13.03
C ARG A 180 9.69 -26.95 12.61
N PRO A 181 8.98 -27.77 13.42
CA PRO A 181 7.62 -28.20 13.09
C PRO A 181 6.59 -27.07 12.99
N GLU A 182 6.81 -26.01 13.76
CA GLU A 182 5.93 -24.84 13.81
C GLU A 182 6.12 -23.89 12.63
N ALA A 183 7.22 -24.00 11.88
CA ALA A 183 7.48 -23.15 10.74
C ALA A 183 6.53 -23.47 9.57
N PRO A 184 5.84 -22.46 9.01
CA PRO A 184 4.96 -22.63 7.85
C PRO A 184 5.75 -23.17 6.65
N LYS A 185 5.29 -24.25 6.03
CA LYS A 185 5.98 -24.92 4.92
C LYS A 185 5.52 -24.45 3.55
N THR A 186 4.36 -23.82 3.50
CA THR A 186 3.77 -23.27 2.28
C THR A 186 3.26 -21.87 2.52
N GLN A 187 2.99 -21.14 1.45
CA GLN A 187 2.33 -19.85 1.53
C GLN A 187 0.96 -19.95 2.23
N GLN A 188 0.20 -21.02 2.01
CA GLN A 188 -1.07 -21.26 2.67
C GLN A 188 -0.90 -21.50 4.18
N ASP A 189 0.18 -22.16 4.60
CA ASP A 189 0.46 -22.36 6.03
C ASP A 189 0.77 -21.04 6.71
N TYR A 190 1.48 -20.12 6.03
CA TYR A 190 1.67 -18.75 6.53
C TYR A 190 0.35 -18.05 6.77
N TYR A 191 -0.57 -18.09 5.81
CA TYR A 191 -1.87 -17.44 5.98
C TYR A 191 -2.67 -18.05 7.12
N LYS A 192 -2.63 -19.37 7.31
CA LYS A 192 -3.25 -20.03 8.47
C LYS A 192 -2.58 -19.63 9.78
N TRP A 193 -1.25 -19.54 9.79
CA TRP A 193 -0.51 -19.08 10.95
C TRP A 193 -0.87 -17.63 11.30
N VAL A 194 -0.90 -16.72 10.33
CA VAL A 194 -1.36 -15.33 10.53
C VAL A 194 -2.73 -15.28 11.16
N ALA A 195 -3.67 -16.05 10.64
CA ALA A 195 -5.02 -16.12 11.20
C ALA A 195 -5.01 -16.63 12.64
N SER A 196 -4.23 -17.68 12.93
CA SER A 196 -4.13 -18.24 14.28
C SER A 196 -3.53 -17.25 15.28
N GLU A 197 -2.51 -16.48 14.89
CA GLU A 197 -1.90 -15.43 15.73
C GLU A 197 -2.90 -14.31 16.04
N CYS A 198 -3.63 -13.86 15.02
CA CYS A 198 -4.67 -12.85 15.18
C CYS A 198 -5.79 -13.32 16.12
N LEU A 199 -6.32 -14.53 15.91
CA LEU A 199 -7.42 -15.07 16.70
C LEU A 199 -6.98 -15.35 18.16
N ALA A 200 -5.76 -15.80 18.38
CA ALA A 200 -5.21 -16.03 19.70
C ALA A 200 -4.95 -14.72 20.48
N ALA A 201 -4.74 -13.60 19.78
CA ALA A 201 -4.59 -12.29 20.40
C ALA A 201 -5.92 -11.66 20.86
N VAL A 202 -7.04 -12.03 20.24
CA VAL A 202 -8.37 -11.40 20.47
C VAL A 202 -8.77 -11.27 21.95
N PRO A 203 -8.58 -12.28 22.83
CA PRO A 203 -9.02 -12.16 24.23
C PRO A 203 -8.43 -10.96 24.97
N ASP A 204 -7.17 -10.60 24.66
CA ASP A 204 -6.42 -9.57 25.36
C ASP A 204 -6.44 -8.21 24.63
N LEU A 205 -7.04 -8.13 23.42
CA LEU A 205 -7.17 -6.89 22.66
C LEU A 205 -8.34 -6.04 23.14
N THR A 206 -8.19 -4.72 23.03
CA THR A 206 -9.29 -3.78 23.18
C THR A 206 -10.27 -3.86 22.01
N GLU A 207 -11.47 -3.36 22.21
CA GLU A 207 -12.49 -3.27 21.18
C GLU A 207 -12.82 -1.80 20.88
N ARG A 208 -13.08 -1.47 19.62
CA ARG A 208 -13.66 -0.18 19.25
C ARG A 208 -15.02 -0.03 19.97
N LYS A 209 -15.25 1.11 20.61
CA LYS A 209 -16.42 1.30 21.48
C LYS A 209 -17.73 1.47 20.71
N SER A 210 -17.68 2.22 19.60
CA SER A 210 -18.82 2.53 18.73
C SER A 210 -18.35 2.97 17.35
N THR A 211 -19.27 3.17 16.42
CA THR A 211 -18.99 3.77 15.10
C THR A 211 -18.42 5.19 15.18
N THR A 212 -18.63 5.90 16.27
CA THR A 212 -18.13 7.28 16.50
C THR A 212 -16.82 7.33 17.28
N ASP A 213 -16.27 6.17 17.68
CA ASP A 213 -14.99 6.08 18.38
C ASP A 213 -13.82 6.19 17.39
N LYS A 214 -13.36 7.40 17.15
CA LYS A 214 -12.25 7.66 16.22
C LYS A 214 -10.94 6.98 16.66
N GLU A 215 -10.63 7.05 17.94
CA GLU A 215 -9.39 6.49 18.49
C GLU A 215 -9.31 4.97 18.37
N GLY A 216 -10.46 4.31 18.28
CA GLY A 216 -10.56 2.86 18.08
C GLY A 216 -10.05 2.39 16.71
N SER A 217 -9.71 3.30 15.78
CA SER A 217 -9.05 2.96 14.50
C SER A 217 -7.53 3.18 14.52
N TYR A 218 -6.97 3.81 15.56
CA TYR A 218 -5.55 4.18 15.61
C TYR A 218 -4.66 3.13 16.30
N ARG A 219 -5.25 2.08 16.80
CA ARG A 219 -4.58 0.95 17.44
C ARG A 219 -5.15 -0.38 16.96
N ILE A 220 -4.38 -1.43 17.15
CA ILE A 220 -4.86 -2.80 16.94
C ILE A 220 -6.00 -3.10 17.91
N THR A 221 -7.13 -3.52 17.34
CA THR A 221 -8.35 -3.89 18.08
C THR A 221 -8.80 -5.30 17.70
N LYS A 222 -9.75 -5.84 18.43
CA LYS A 222 -10.43 -7.11 18.06
C LYS A 222 -10.96 -7.08 16.64
N GLY A 223 -11.51 -5.93 16.21
CA GLY A 223 -12.02 -5.76 14.86
C GLY A 223 -10.97 -5.93 13.79
N PHE A 224 -9.78 -5.34 13.97
CA PHE A 224 -8.68 -5.52 13.02
C PHE A 224 -8.13 -6.95 13.06
N ALA A 225 -7.98 -7.55 14.25
CA ALA A 225 -7.51 -8.93 14.37
C ALA A 225 -8.45 -9.92 13.64
N TYR A 226 -9.76 -9.78 13.81
CA TYR A 226 -10.74 -10.59 13.07
C TYR A 226 -10.70 -10.32 11.56
N ALA A 227 -10.60 -9.06 11.15
CA ALA A 227 -10.55 -8.69 9.73
C ALA A 227 -9.30 -9.24 9.04
N LEU A 228 -8.13 -9.14 9.67
CA LEU A 228 -6.87 -9.70 9.16
C LEU A 228 -6.92 -11.24 9.14
N ALA A 229 -7.44 -11.88 10.20
CA ALA A 229 -7.62 -13.33 10.24
C ALA A 229 -8.52 -13.79 9.08
N GLY A 230 -9.64 -13.12 8.85
CA GLY A 230 -10.54 -13.44 7.75
C GLY A 230 -9.88 -13.26 6.39
N LYS A 231 -9.16 -12.16 6.17
CA LYS A 231 -8.40 -11.93 4.93
C LYS A 231 -7.33 -13.02 4.72
N ALA A 232 -6.58 -13.38 5.75
CA ALA A 232 -5.56 -14.40 5.67
C ALA A 232 -6.16 -15.80 5.35
N LEU A 233 -7.26 -16.16 5.98
CA LEU A 233 -7.97 -17.42 5.70
C LEU A 233 -8.52 -17.48 4.26
N MET A 234 -8.96 -16.35 3.69
CA MET A 234 -9.33 -16.29 2.26
C MET A 234 -8.13 -16.64 1.37
N PHE A 235 -6.95 -16.10 1.67
CA PHE A 235 -5.72 -16.43 0.94
C PHE A 235 -5.27 -17.87 1.17
N ALA A 236 -5.65 -18.48 2.30
CA ALA A 236 -5.48 -19.91 2.57
C ALA A 236 -6.57 -20.80 1.94
N GLU A 237 -7.56 -20.21 1.27
CA GLU A 237 -8.73 -20.88 0.70
C GLU A 237 -9.64 -21.56 1.76
N ASP A 238 -9.48 -21.18 3.03
CA ASP A 238 -10.42 -21.57 4.10
C ASP A 238 -11.58 -20.55 4.15
N TRP A 239 -12.50 -20.72 3.18
CA TRP A 239 -13.64 -19.81 3.01
C TRP A 239 -14.59 -19.79 4.20
N SER A 240 -14.76 -20.95 4.87
CA SER A 240 -15.63 -21.04 6.05
C SER A 240 -15.04 -20.32 7.24
N GLY A 241 -13.76 -20.60 7.55
CA GLY A 241 -13.05 -19.90 8.62
C GLY A 241 -12.95 -18.40 8.38
N ALA A 242 -12.70 -18.00 7.12
CA ALA A 242 -12.68 -16.60 6.71
C ALA A 242 -14.03 -15.92 6.96
N MET A 243 -15.11 -16.57 6.54
CA MET A 243 -16.48 -16.07 6.74
C MET A 243 -16.81 -15.89 8.22
N ASP A 244 -16.43 -16.83 9.08
CA ASP A 244 -16.68 -16.75 10.52
C ASP A 244 -15.92 -15.59 11.16
N ALA A 245 -14.68 -15.36 10.78
CA ALA A 245 -13.86 -14.25 11.29
C ALA A 245 -14.40 -12.89 10.81
N LEU A 246 -14.67 -12.72 9.51
CA LEU A 246 -15.20 -11.48 8.94
C LEU A 246 -16.58 -11.15 9.52
N LYS A 247 -17.40 -12.18 9.77
CA LYS A 247 -18.72 -11.99 10.38
C LYS A 247 -18.65 -11.40 11.79
N LYS A 248 -17.58 -11.70 12.56
CA LYS A 248 -17.37 -11.07 13.88
C LYS A 248 -17.21 -9.55 13.78
N VAL A 249 -16.57 -9.06 12.73
CA VAL A 249 -16.45 -7.63 12.47
C VAL A 249 -17.82 -7.03 12.12
N ILE A 250 -18.55 -7.67 11.21
CA ILE A 250 -19.88 -7.21 10.75
C ILE A 250 -20.88 -7.17 11.90
N ASP A 251 -20.98 -8.27 12.65
CA ASP A 251 -21.95 -8.41 13.74
C ASP A 251 -21.61 -7.54 14.97
N SER A 252 -20.39 -7.06 15.08
CA SER A 252 -19.99 -6.18 16.18
C SER A 252 -20.80 -4.88 16.23
N GLY A 253 -21.30 -4.41 15.07
CA GLY A 253 -21.97 -3.12 14.93
C GLY A 253 -21.09 -1.90 15.24
N LYS A 254 -19.75 -2.09 15.29
CA LYS A 254 -18.77 -1.04 15.61
C LYS A 254 -18.25 -0.32 14.37
N TYR A 255 -18.58 -0.83 13.19
CA TYR A 255 -18.14 -0.33 11.90
C TYR A 255 -19.36 -0.13 10.98
N ALA A 256 -19.28 0.84 10.08
CA ALA A 256 -20.33 1.10 9.10
C ALA A 256 -19.73 1.78 7.86
N LEU A 257 -20.34 1.61 6.70
CA LEU A 257 -20.01 2.41 5.54
C LEU A 257 -20.39 3.87 5.83
N VAL A 258 -19.54 4.81 5.42
CA VAL A 258 -19.93 6.22 5.38
C VAL A 258 -20.98 6.44 4.29
N SER A 259 -21.70 7.54 4.35
CA SER A 259 -22.64 7.91 3.29
C SER A 259 -21.90 8.21 1.97
N GLY A 260 -22.65 8.18 0.85
CA GLY A 260 -22.06 8.53 -0.44
C GLY A 260 -21.51 9.95 -0.47
N ASP A 261 -22.13 10.88 0.22
CA ASP A 261 -21.68 12.28 0.28
C ASP A 261 -20.45 12.48 1.17
N GLU A 262 -20.26 11.65 2.20
CA GLU A 262 -19.07 11.64 3.05
C GLU A 262 -17.91 10.86 2.43
N PHE A 263 -18.16 10.02 1.42
CA PHE A 263 -17.12 9.18 0.82
C PHE A 263 -15.98 10.00 0.20
N LYS A 264 -16.28 11.19 -0.32
CA LYS A 264 -15.27 12.12 -0.84
C LYS A 264 -14.19 12.49 0.18
N ASP A 265 -14.51 12.44 1.47
CA ASP A 265 -13.60 12.77 2.56
C ASP A 265 -12.86 11.55 3.13
N MET A 266 -13.14 10.33 2.62
CA MET A 266 -12.57 9.07 3.10
C MET A 266 -11.05 9.09 3.19
N PHE A 267 -10.39 9.72 2.23
CA PHE A 267 -8.94 9.75 2.08
C PHE A 267 -8.31 11.09 2.51
N HIS A 268 -9.07 11.90 3.23
CA HIS A 268 -8.69 13.22 3.71
C HIS A 268 -8.83 13.30 5.23
N ILE A 269 -8.23 14.33 5.82
CA ILE A 269 -8.18 14.50 7.29
C ILE A 269 -9.58 14.52 7.93
N GLN A 270 -10.59 15.00 7.20
CA GLN A 270 -11.97 15.01 7.68
C GLN A 270 -12.51 13.58 7.88
N GLY A 271 -12.00 12.64 7.11
CA GLY A 271 -12.38 11.23 7.17
C GLY A 271 -11.57 10.39 8.15
N ASP A 272 -10.58 10.97 8.84
CA ASP A 272 -9.78 10.23 9.81
C ASP A 272 -10.64 9.74 10.98
N GLY A 273 -10.49 8.47 11.32
CA GLY A 273 -11.24 7.82 12.40
C GLY A 273 -12.73 7.61 12.12
N ASN A 274 -13.20 7.79 10.89
CA ASN A 274 -14.62 7.62 10.55
C ASN A 274 -15.10 6.16 10.79
N PRO A 275 -16.43 5.91 10.74
CA PRO A 275 -16.99 4.58 11.02
C PRO A 275 -16.46 3.45 10.12
N GLU A 276 -15.96 3.76 8.94
CA GLU A 276 -15.47 2.78 7.97
C GLU A 276 -14.03 2.31 8.26
N LYS A 277 -13.26 3.09 9.02
CA LYS A 277 -11.86 2.79 9.35
C LYS A 277 -11.76 1.66 10.37
N ILE A 278 -11.10 0.57 10.03
CA ILE A 278 -10.83 -0.54 10.96
C ILE A 278 -9.47 -0.35 11.62
N PHE A 279 -8.45 -0.06 10.80
CA PHE A 279 -7.13 0.31 11.28
C PHE A 279 -6.48 1.31 10.31
N GLU A 280 -5.91 2.36 10.87
CA GLU A 280 -5.17 3.38 10.15
C GLU A 280 -3.96 3.86 10.94
N VAL A 281 -2.90 4.20 10.24
CA VAL A 281 -1.71 4.83 10.83
C VAL A 281 -1.99 6.33 10.96
N ASN A 282 -1.91 6.82 12.19
CA ASN A 282 -2.24 8.20 12.54
C ASN A 282 -1.01 9.11 12.46
N PHE A 283 -1.17 10.25 11.81
CA PHE A 283 -0.17 11.30 11.73
C PHE A 283 -0.62 12.56 12.48
N ARG A 284 0.32 13.22 13.15
CA ARG A 284 0.09 14.51 13.80
C ARG A 284 1.29 15.43 13.54
N TYR A 285 1.01 16.68 13.25
CA TYR A 285 2.05 17.68 13.19
C TYR A 285 2.66 17.95 14.56
N ASN A 286 3.97 17.92 14.65
CA ASN A 286 4.73 18.25 15.85
C ASN A 286 5.83 19.28 15.52
N ALA A 287 5.55 20.55 15.76
CA ALA A 287 6.49 21.63 15.48
C ALA A 287 7.82 21.48 16.25
N ALA A 288 7.78 20.90 17.46
CA ALA A 288 8.98 20.67 18.28
C ALA A 288 9.91 19.60 17.70
N ALA A 289 9.34 18.65 16.93
CA ALA A 289 10.12 17.62 16.25
C ALA A 289 10.72 18.11 14.92
N GLY A 290 10.37 19.31 14.46
CA GLY A 290 10.86 19.87 13.19
C GLY A 290 10.37 19.12 11.96
N GLU A 291 9.20 18.51 12.03
CA GLU A 291 8.63 17.63 11.00
C GLU A 291 8.47 18.29 9.63
N TRP A 292 8.39 19.60 9.60
CA TRP A 292 8.18 20.40 8.40
C TRP A 292 9.43 21.13 7.89
N SER A 293 10.59 20.86 8.48
CA SER A 293 11.81 21.52 8.03
C SER A 293 12.29 20.91 6.69
N SER A 294 12.52 21.75 5.70
CA SER A 294 12.97 21.34 4.37
C SER A 294 14.44 20.87 4.31
N GLY A 295 15.14 20.89 5.41
CA GLY A 295 16.60 20.80 5.44
C GLY A 295 17.21 19.43 5.68
N GLY A 296 16.48 18.37 5.63
CA GLY A 296 17.02 17.04 5.96
C GLY A 296 17.17 16.84 7.48
N GLY A 297 17.45 15.64 7.88
CA GLY A 297 17.44 15.25 9.29
C GLY A 297 16.05 14.94 9.82
N MET A 298 15.07 15.08 8.99
CA MET A 298 13.72 14.62 9.28
C MET A 298 13.71 13.12 9.21
N GLY A 299 13.27 12.52 10.26
CA GLY A 299 13.02 11.10 10.30
C GLY A 299 12.00 10.63 9.27
N TRP A 300 11.53 9.46 9.44
CA TRP A 300 10.55 8.78 8.62
C TRP A 300 9.25 9.60 8.34
N ASN A 301 8.83 10.50 9.24
CA ASN A 301 7.64 11.32 9.06
C ASN A 301 7.66 12.13 7.76
N ASN A 302 8.80 12.70 7.43
CA ASN A 302 8.96 13.47 6.20
C ASN A 302 8.64 12.63 4.96
N HIS A 303 8.96 11.35 4.96
CA HIS A 303 8.76 10.50 3.79
C HIS A 303 7.32 10.04 3.64
N SER A 304 6.66 9.61 4.72
CA SER A 304 5.27 9.20 4.66
C SER A 304 4.32 10.37 4.43
N THR A 305 4.63 11.54 4.96
CA THR A 305 3.77 12.73 4.84
C THR A 305 4.08 13.58 3.63
N TRP A 306 5.26 13.46 3.04
CA TRP A 306 5.72 14.27 1.92
C TRP A 306 5.93 13.48 0.64
N MET A 307 6.79 12.46 0.64
CA MET A 307 7.20 11.80 -0.61
C MET A 307 6.06 11.03 -1.27
N GLU A 308 5.25 10.32 -0.49
CA GLU A 308 4.11 9.60 -1.03
C GLU A 308 3.09 10.54 -1.67
N PRO A 309 2.61 11.60 -0.99
CA PRO A 309 1.73 12.57 -1.62
C PRO A 309 2.39 13.27 -2.82
N GLN A 310 3.69 13.54 -2.76
CA GLN A 310 4.43 14.16 -3.85
C GLN A 310 4.38 13.30 -5.13
N CYS A 311 4.53 11.99 -4.99
CA CYS A 311 4.44 11.06 -6.13
C CYS A 311 3.01 11.00 -6.69
N PHE A 312 2.00 11.01 -5.84
CA PHE A 312 0.61 10.77 -6.26
C PHE A 312 -0.11 12.05 -6.66
N GLN A 313 0.33 13.20 -6.17
CA GLN A 313 -0.26 14.49 -6.52
C GLN A 313 0.03 14.84 -7.98
N ILE A 314 -0.96 15.39 -8.65
CA ILE A 314 -0.85 15.78 -10.06
C ILE A 314 0.14 16.93 -10.27
N ARG A 315 0.66 17.05 -11.50
CA ARG A 315 1.52 18.14 -11.95
C ARG A 315 0.70 19.39 -12.28
N SER A 316 0.03 19.97 -11.28
CA SER A 316 -0.79 21.18 -11.49
C SER A 316 0.03 22.38 -12.00
N ASP A 317 1.33 22.40 -11.71
CA ASP A 317 2.29 23.42 -12.19
C ASP A 317 2.49 23.39 -13.71
N LYS A 318 2.14 22.30 -14.38
CA LYS A 318 2.27 22.14 -15.83
C LYS A 318 1.04 22.59 -16.62
N PHE A 319 -0.03 22.95 -15.94
CA PHE A 319 -1.17 23.57 -16.61
C PHE A 319 -0.90 25.05 -16.87
N LYS A 320 -1.14 25.53 -18.09
CA LYS A 320 -0.86 26.94 -18.45
C LYS A 320 -1.53 27.96 -17.54
N LYS A 321 -2.71 27.65 -17.01
CA LYS A 321 -3.43 28.52 -16.09
C LYS A 321 -3.42 28.01 -14.68
N GLN A 322 -2.72 26.92 -14.42
CA GLN A 322 -2.70 26.30 -13.11
C GLN A 322 -4.11 26.23 -12.50
N PRO A 323 -5.05 25.54 -13.13
CA PRO A 323 -6.44 25.55 -12.71
C PRO A 323 -6.64 25.03 -11.30
N LEU A 324 -5.68 24.24 -10.81
CA LEU A 324 -5.68 23.69 -9.47
C LEU A 324 -4.84 24.52 -8.47
N ALA A 325 -4.36 25.71 -8.87
CA ALA A 325 -3.48 26.50 -7.99
C ALA A 325 -4.14 26.83 -6.64
N ASP A 326 -5.44 27.16 -6.66
CA ASP A 326 -6.20 27.44 -5.43
C ASP A 326 -6.56 26.16 -4.63
N TYR A 327 -6.71 25.02 -5.33
CA TYR A 327 -7.04 23.74 -4.72
C TYR A 327 -5.79 23.06 -4.15
N THR A 328 -4.75 23.04 -4.95
CA THR A 328 -3.46 22.45 -4.59
C THR A 328 -2.43 23.48 -4.18
N ASP A 329 -2.74 24.75 -4.31
CA ASP A 329 -1.99 25.94 -3.94
C ASP A 329 -0.46 25.75 -3.90
N LYS A 330 0.01 25.03 -2.93
CA LYS A 330 1.43 24.78 -2.67
C LYS A 330 1.77 23.29 -2.77
N VAL A 331 0.90 22.50 -3.39
CA VAL A 331 0.96 21.04 -3.37
C VAL A 331 0.99 20.42 -4.77
N ALA A 332 1.60 21.08 -5.72
CA ALA A 332 1.91 20.45 -7.01
C ALA A 332 2.84 19.24 -6.79
N GLY A 333 2.40 18.09 -7.29
CA GLY A 333 3.15 16.84 -7.16
C GLY A 333 3.93 16.47 -8.41
N TRP A 334 4.33 15.22 -8.49
CA TRP A 334 5.11 14.70 -9.62
C TRP A 334 4.28 13.97 -10.67
N GLY A 335 3.00 13.66 -10.37
CA GLY A 335 2.08 13.04 -11.32
C GLY A 335 2.48 11.63 -11.73
N SER A 336 3.00 10.85 -10.80
CA SER A 336 3.55 9.53 -11.12
C SER A 336 2.49 8.45 -11.34
N ILE A 337 1.24 8.70 -11.01
CA ILE A 337 0.16 7.72 -11.07
C ILE A 337 -0.86 8.13 -12.11
N GLY A 338 -1.18 7.22 -13.02
CA GLY A 338 -2.22 7.35 -14.03
C GLY A 338 -3.24 6.21 -13.96
N LEU A 339 -4.30 6.36 -14.73
CA LEU A 339 -5.39 5.39 -14.85
C LEU A 339 -5.38 4.84 -16.28
N PRO A 340 -5.30 3.51 -16.49
CA PRO A 340 -5.45 2.92 -17.80
C PRO A 340 -6.83 3.20 -18.39
N GLU A 341 -6.90 3.41 -19.70
CA GLU A 341 -8.15 3.71 -20.39
C GLU A 341 -9.21 2.61 -20.20
N TRP A 342 -8.81 1.35 -20.27
CA TRP A 342 -9.72 0.23 -20.08
C TRP A 342 -10.39 0.27 -18.69
N TYR A 343 -9.62 0.64 -17.65
CA TYR A 343 -10.14 0.75 -16.28
C TYR A 343 -11.14 1.89 -16.15
N VAL A 344 -10.80 3.05 -16.71
CA VAL A 344 -11.70 4.22 -16.73
C VAL A 344 -13.01 3.88 -17.43
N ASN A 345 -12.94 3.24 -18.60
CA ASN A 345 -14.12 2.86 -19.36
C ASN A 345 -14.99 1.84 -18.61
N ALA A 346 -14.37 0.82 -18.01
CA ALA A 346 -15.07 -0.17 -17.20
C ALA A 346 -15.74 0.47 -15.96
N PHE A 347 -15.05 1.41 -15.33
CA PHE A 347 -15.58 2.15 -14.19
C PHE A 347 -16.79 3.00 -14.58
N LEU A 348 -16.70 3.76 -15.68
CA LEU A 348 -17.80 4.59 -16.18
C LEU A 348 -18.99 3.75 -16.64
N GLU A 349 -18.76 2.59 -17.25
CA GLU A 349 -19.82 1.67 -17.62
C GLU A 349 -20.57 1.15 -16.38
N ASN A 350 -19.85 0.81 -15.32
CA ASN A 350 -20.42 0.28 -14.09
C ASN A 350 -21.09 1.36 -13.23
N ASP A 351 -20.37 2.43 -12.97
CA ASP A 351 -20.80 3.45 -12.01
C ASP A 351 -21.62 4.58 -12.64
N GLY A 352 -21.38 4.89 -13.92
CA GLY A 352 -21.93 6.07 -14.57
C GLY A 352 -21.21 7.36 -14.15
N THR A 353 -21.60 8.48 -14.77
CA THR A 353 -20.99 9.80 -14.54
C THR A 353 -21.47 10.48 -13.25
N ASP A 354 -22.58 10.03 -12.68
CA ASP A 354 -23.20 10.63 -11.50
C ASP A 354 -22.83 9.92 -10.19
N SER A 355 -21.94 8.95 -10.27
CA SER A 355 -21.50 8.17 -9.11
C SER A 355 -20.74 9.03 -8.11
N LYS A 356 -21.10 8.92 -6.84
CA LYS A 356 -20.37 9.55 -5.73
C LYS A 356 -18.93 9.02 -5.61
N ARG A 357 -18.76 7.75 -5.93
CA ARG A 357 -17.45 7.08 -5.92
C ARG A 357 -16.57 7.55 -7.06
N LEU A 358 -17.12 7.85 -8.23
CA LEU A 358 -16.36 8.31 -9.39
C LEU A 358 -15.50 9.51 -9.02
N ASN A 359 -16.13 10.59 -8.54
CA ASN A 359 -15.44 11.85 -8.24
C ASN A 359 -14.45 11.73 -7.07
N THR A 360 -14.62 10.73 -6.20
CA THR A 360 -13.65 10.43 -5.15
C THR A 360 -12.45 9.67 -5.70
N THR A 361 -12.66 8.78 -6.67
CA THR A 361 -11.61 7.93 -7.22
C THR A 361 -10.83 8.62 -8.33
N MET A 362 -11.53 9.28 -9.26
CA MET A 362 -10.91 9.94 -10.41
C MET A 362 -11.79 11.06 -10.94
N MET A 363 -11.18 11.99 -11.64
CA MET A 363 -11.87 13.13 -12.25
C MET A 363 -11.39 13.34 -13.67
N ASN A 364 -12.33 13.61 -14.57
CA ASN A 364 -11.99 14.02 -15.92
C ASN A 364 -11.36 15.42 -15.89
N ILE A 365 -10.23 15.58 -16.57
CA ILE A 365 -9.48 16.85 -16.56
C ILE A 365 -10.31 18.03 -17.09
N GLU A 366 -11.23 17.77 -18.01
CA GLU A 366 -12.13 18.78 -18.52
C GLU A 366 -13.12 19.26 -17.48
N THR A 367 -13.69 18.33 -16.70
CA THR A 367 -14.53 18.65 -15.55
C THR A 367 -13.75 19.47 -14.53
N MET A 368 -12.53 19.10 -14.25
CA MET A 368 -11.63 19.80 -13.34
C MET A 368 -11.34 21.23 -13.81
N VAL A 369 -11.21 21.45 -15.11
CA VAL A 369 -10.87 22.77 -15.67
C VAL A 369 -12.08 23.64 -15.93
N TYR A 370 -13.20 23.08 -16.36
CA TYR A 370 -14.35 23.82 -16.87
C TYR A 370 -15.67 23.58 -16.14
N GLY A 371 -15.77 22.53 -15.36
CA GLY A 371 -17.05 22.04 -14.87
C GLY A 371 -17.19 21.94 -13.37
N GLU A 372 -18.32 21.35 -12.98
CA GLU A 372 -18.61 20.99 -11.60
C GLU A 372 -18.06 19.60 -11.29
N SER A 373 -17.43 19.47 -10.15
CA SER A 373 -16.87 18.20 -9.69
C SER A 373 -17.68 17.54 -8.59
N GLY A 374 -18.58 18.30 -7.95
CA GLY A 374 -19.21 17.91 -6.70
C GLY A 374 -18.30 18.09 -5.48
N ASP A 375 -17.06 18.55 -5.67
CA ASP A 375 -16.18 18.94 -4.58
C ASP A 375 -16.24 20.46 -4.37
N PRO A 376 -16.71 20.96 -3.20
CA PRO A 376 -16.86 22.38 -2.94
C PRO A 376 -15.57 23.19 -3.11
N LEU A 377 -14.40 22.59 -2.88
CA LEU A 377 -13.13 23.27 -3.07
C LEU A 377 -12.83 23.50 -4.54
N ILE A 378 -13.03 22.48 -5.37
CA ILE A 378 -12.87 22.55 -6.82
C ILE A 378 -13.95 23.44 -7.42
N ASP A 379 -15.22 23.27 -7.04
CA ASP A 379 -16.34 24.03 -7.57
C ASP A 379 -16.24 25.54 -7.28
N ASN A 380 -15.75 25.91 -6.12
CA ASN A 380 -15.48 27.30 -5.80
C ASN A 380 -14.40 27.91 -6.70
N TYR A 381 -13.35 27.16 -6.98
CA TYR A 381 -12.30 27.60 -7.87
C TYR A 381 -12.81 27.81 -9.29
N TYR A 382 -13.58 26.86 -9.81
CA TYR A 382 -14.06 26.87 -11.19
C TYR A 382 -15.34 27.65 -11.40
N SER A 383 -15.97 28.15 -10.34
CA SER A 383 -17.17 28.99 -10.46
C SER A 383 -17.00 30.19 -11.40
N LYS A 384 -15.80 30.75 -11.45
CA LYS A 384 -15.44 31.84 -12.36
C LYS A 384 -15.39 31.41 -13.82
N LEU A 385 -15.06 30.15 -14.10
CA LEU A 385 -14.98 29.61 -15.46
C LEU A 385 -16.35 29.26 -16.02
N LYS A 386 -17.36 29.03 -15.17
CA LYS A 386 -18.74 28.73 -15.61
C LYS A 386 -19.39 29.84 -16.42
N SER A 387 -19.05 31.08 -16.13
CA SER A 387 -19.60 32.25 -16.83
C SER A 387 -18.98 32.47 -18.21
N MET A 388 -17.90 31.78 -18.53
CA MET A 388 -17.20 31.91 -19.81
C MET A 388 -17.88 31.10 -20.91
N SER A 389 -17.98 31.68 -22.10
CA SER A 389 -18.37 30.95 -23.29
C SER A 389 -17.38 29.83 -23.60
N HIS A 390 -17.80 28.82 -24.37
CA HIS A 390 -16.91 27.73 -24.79
C HIS A 390 -15.66 28.27 -25.51
N ALA A 391 -15.81 29.25 -26.39
CA ALA A 391 -14.70 29.89 -27.09
C ALA A 391 -13.73 30.61 -26.14
N GLU A 392 -14.25 31.28 -25.12
CA GLU A 392 -13.42 31.91 -24.08
C GLU A 392 -12.70 30.87 -23.21
N LYS A 393 -13.37 29.77 -22.88
CA LYS A 393 -12.75 28.64 -22.18
C LYS A 393 -11.60 28.07 -22.99
N VAL A 394 -11.84 27.77 -24.25
CA VAL A 394 -10.84 27.26 -25.20
C VAL A 394 -9.66 28.24 -25.38
N ALA A 395 -9.94 29.52 -25.53
CA ALA A 395 -8.92 30.56 -25.67
C ALA A 395 -8.17 30.85 -24.36
N SER A 396 -8.85 30.62 -23.24
CA SER A 396 -8.33 30.99 -21.92
C SER A 396 -7.59 29.89 -21.22
N THR A 397 -7.97 28.70 -21.48
CA THR A 397 -7.36 27.55 -20.87
C THR A 397 -6.53 26.81 -21.81
N ALA A 398 -5.56 26.97 -21.71
CA ALA A 398 -4.68 25.99 -21.97
C ALA A 398 -4.65 24.96 -20.83
N ILE A 399 -5.29 23.84 -21.00
CA ILE A 399 -4.68 22.61 -20.58
C ILE A 399 -3.46 22.49 -21.50
N GLY A 400 -2.50 23.32 -21.32
CA GLY A 400 -1.31 23.32 -22.14
C GLY A 400 -0.37 22.32 -21.57
N VAL A 401 -0.68 21.06 -21.78
CA VAL A 401 0.20 19.99 -21.42
C VAL A 401 1.12 19.77 -22.59
N ASN A 402 2.37 20.08 -22.39
CA ASN A 402 3.41 19.66 -23.28
C ASN A 402 3.68 18.18 -23.01
N ALA A 403 3.82 17.36 -24.04
CA ALA A 403 4.17 15.95 -23.91
C ALA A 403 5.39 15.68 -23.03
N GLN A 404 6.28 16.65 -22.99
CA GLN A 404 7.52 16.61 -22.21
C GLN A 404 7.34 17.11 -20.77
N ASP A 405 6.15 17.50 -20.37
CA ASP A 405 5.93 18.29 -19.17
C ASP A 405 5.12 17.59 -18.06
N GLY A 406 5.28 16.28 -17.90
CA GLY A 406 4.87 15.71 -16.63
C GLY A 406 3.48 15.11 -16.53
N HIS A 407 2.91 14.69 -17.65
CA HIS A 407 1.66 13.92 -17.68
C HIS A 407 1.82 12.59 -18.41
N TYR A 408 3.03 12.06 -18.37
CA TYR A 408 3.34 10.74 -18.88
C TYR A 408 2.62 9.68 -18.05
N GLY A 409 2.04 8.68 -18.68
CA GLY A 409 1.25 7.66 -18.00
C GLY A 409 -0.17 8.08 -17.63
N GLN A 410 -0.56 9.33 -17.87
CA GLN A 410 -1.90 9.84 -17.56
C GLN A 410 -2.77 9.94 -18.81
N SER A 411 -4.01 9.45 -18.68
CA SER A 411 -5.10 9.68 -19.63
C SER A 411 -5.77 11.04 -19.34
N PHE A 412 -6.95 11.28 -19.91
CA PHE A 412 -7.77 12.45 -19.53
C PHE A 412 -8.42 12.35 -18.14
N TRP A 413 -8.19 11.29 -17.43
CA TRP A 413 -8.69 11.07 -16.06
C TRP A 413 -7.54 11.13 -15.08
N ILE A 414 -7.72 11.91 -14.04
CA ILE A 414 -6.73 12.15 -13.00
C ILE A 414 -7.17 11.41 -11.76
N PRO A 415 -6.25 10.67 -11.11
CA PRO A 415 -6.55 10.04 -9.83
C PRO A 415 -6.81 11.11 -8.76
N MET A 416 -7.93 10.97 -8.03
CA MET A 416 -8.34 11.90 -7.00
C MET A 416 -8.23 11.31 -5.59
N LYS A 417 -8.22 9.99 -5.48
CA LYS A 417 -8.37 9.29 -4.21
C LYS A 417 -7.32 9.64 -3.16
N HIS A 418 -6.11 9.92 -3.59
CA HIS A 418 -4.96 10.19 -2.71
C HIS A 418 -4.34 11.57 -2.92
N ILE A 419 -5.02 12.47 -3.64
CA ILE A 419 -4.52 13.83 -3.75
C ILE A 419 -4.61 14.54 -2.39
N VAL A 420 -3.73 15.52 -2.19
CA VAL A 420 -3.72 16.33 -0.98
C VAL A 420 -4.53 17.60 -1.21
N ARG A 421 -5.54 17.82 -0.41
CA ARG A 421 -6.25 19.09 -0.34
C ARG A 421 -5.51 20.06 0.57
N VAL A 422 -5.70 21.36 0.37
CA VAL A 422 -5.09 22.37 1.24
C VAL A 422 -5.43 22.12 2.71
N GLY A 423 -6.67 21.73 3.02
CA GLY A 423 -7.12 21.41 4.37
C GLY A 423 -6.39 20.23 5.03
N ASP A 424 -5.91 19.26 4.24
CA ASP A 424 -5.15 18.11 4.77
C ASP A 424 -3.76 18.50 5.30
N ALA A 425 -3.23 19.62 4.82
CA ALA A 425 -1.86 20.02 5.07
C ALA A 425 -1.70 21.18 6.05
N VAL A 426 -2.76 21.90 6.39
CA VAL A 426 -2.68 23.11 7.25
C VAL A 426 -3.13 22.89 8.68
N GLU A 427 -3.69 21.75 9.01
CA GLU A 427 -4.02 21.45 10.40
C GLU A 427 -2.73 21.35 11.22
N GLY A 428 -2.68 22.03 12.35
CA GLY A 428 -1.50 22.11 13.20
C GLY A 428 -0.66 23.38 13.01
N GLY A 429 -1.01 24.25 12.06
CA GLY A 429 -0.40 25.58 11.91
C GLY A 429 1.04 25.56 11.39
N GLY A 430 1.47 24.47 10.78
CA GLY A 430 2.79 24.36 10.17
C GLY A 430 2.91 25.15 8.87
N THR A 431 4.12 25.66 8.59
CA THR A 431 4.47 26.17 7.27
C THR A 431 5.13 25.05 6.48
N TYR A 432 4.60 24.72 5.31
CA TYR A 432 5.19 23.71 4.43
C TYR A 432 5.46 24.33 3.05
N SER A 433 6.49 23.84 2.41
CA SER A 433 6.93 24.31 1.09
C SER A 433 6.61 23.31 -0.03
N SER A 434 6.02 22.18 0.29
CA SER A 434 5.73 21.08 -0.63
C SER A 434 4.54 20.27 -0.11
N VAL A 435 4.24 19.17 -0.77
CA VAL A 435 3.09 18.31 -0.47
C VAL A 435 3.32 17.53 0.83
N HIS A 436 2.89 18.08 1.94
CA HIS A 436 2.84 17.36 3.22
C HIS A 436 1.39 17.14 3.61
N ARG A 437 1.02 15.91 3.91
CA ARG A 437 -0.31 15.58 4.40
C ARG A 437 -0.29 15.10 5.84
N LEU A 438 -1.37 15.35 6.53
CA LEU A 438 -1.59 14.89 7.91
C LEU A 438 -2.69 13.83 8.02
N ASN A 439 -3.43 13.59 6.95
CA ASN A 439 -4.44 12.54 6.93
C ASN A 439 -3.81 11.16 7.12
N ASN A 440 -4.51 10.28 7.82
CA ASN A 440 -4.05 8.96 8.17
C ASN A 440 -3.89 8.05 6.95
N ILE A 441 -3.01 7.05 7.05
CA ILE A 441 -2.89 5.98 6.06
C ILE A 441 -3.79 4.82 6.46
N ILE A 442 -4.75 4.50 5.61
CA ILE A 442 -5.69 3.39 5.81
C ILE A 442 -4.96 2.06 5.60
N ILE A 443 -5.01 1.19 6.58
CA ILE A 443 -4.50 -0.20 6.48
C ILE A 443 -5.64 -1.15 6.09
N MET A 444 -6.82 -0.95 6.68
CA MET A 444 -8.01 -1.72 6.37
C MET A 444 -9.28 -0.93 6.68
N ARG A 445 -10.27 -1.04 5.82
CA ARG A 445 -11.59 -0.42 6.01
C ARG A 445 -12.75 -1.40 5.83
N TYR A 446 -13.91 -1.04 6.34
CA TYR A 446 -15.07 -1.90 6.43
C TYR A 446 -15.61 -2.38 5.08
N ALA A 447 -15.49 -1.55 4.02
CA ALA A 447 -15.86 -1.98 2.67
C ALA A 447 -15.06 -3.21 2.21
N GLU A 448 -13.75 -3.28 2.54
CA GLU A 448 -12.95 -4.47 2.23
C GLU A 448 -13.47 -5.70 2.96
N VAL A 449 -13.88 -5.56 4.23
CA VAL A 449 -14.48 -6.67 5.00
C VAL A 449 -15.78 -7.16 4.35
N LEU A 450 -16.65 -6.24 3.89
CA LEU A 450 -17.91 -6.61 3.22
C LEU A 450 -17.65 -7.33 1.90
N LEU A 451 -16.70 -6.85 1.09
CA LEU A 451 -16.32 -7.47 -0.18
C LEU A 451 -15.71 -8.86 0.02
N ASN A 452 -14.82 -8.99 0.99
CA ASN A 452 -14.20 -10.25 1.36
C ASN A 452 -15.25 -11.24 1.88
N TYR A 453 -16.20 -10.78 2.68
CA TYR A 453 -17.30 -11.61 3.17
C TYR A 453 -18.23 -12.04 2.02
N ALA A 454 -18.56 -11.13 1.10
CA ALA A 454 -19.34 -11.45 -0.09
C ALA A 454 -18.66 -12.54 -0.94
N GLU A 455 -17.34 -12.47 -1.13
CA GLU A 455 -16.58 -13.51 -1.81
C GLU A 455 -16.71 -14.85 -1.09
N CYS A 456 -16.51 -14.89 0.24
CA CYS A 456 -16.66 -16.11 1.02
C CYS A 456 -18.07 -16.73 0.88
N LEU A 457 -19.11 -15.90 0.85
CA LEU A 457 -20.48 -16.35 0.63
C LEU A 457 -20.67 -17.00 -0.76
N VAL A 458 -20.13 -16.37 -1.81
CA VAL A 458 -20.17 -16.95 -3.17
C VAL A 458 -19.44 -18.29 -3.18
N ARG A 459 -18.24 -18.37 -2.62
CA ARG A 459 -17.39 -19.57 -2.57
C ARG A 459 -18.01 -20.72 -1.78
N THR A 460 -18.86 -20.41 -0.80
CA THR A 460 -19.54 -21.42 0.04
C THR A 460 -20.98 -21.73 -0.41
N GLY A 461 -21.36 -21.33 -1.63
CA GLY A 461 -22.67 -21.61 -2.21
C GLY A 461 -23.82 -20.75 -1.67
N LYS A 462 -23.51 -19.64 -0.99
CA LYS A 462 -24.48 -18.67 -0.44
C LYS A 462 -24.55 -17.39 -1.28
N ALA A 463 -24.47 -17.54 -2.60
CA ALA A 463 -24.37 -16.43 -3.55
C ALA A 463 -25.51 -15.40 -3.45
N SER A 464 -26.74 -15.86 -3.13
CA SER A 464 -27.88 -14.96 -2.92
C SER A 464 -27.69 -14.04 -1.69
N ASP A 465 -27.02 -14.54 -0.64
CA ASP A 465 -26.72 -13.75 0.54
C ASP A 465 -25.58 -12.74 0.27
N ALA A 466 -24.69 -13.03 -0.67
CA ALA A 466 -23.59 -12.15 -1.05
C ALA A 466 -24.10 -10.84 -1.67
N THR A 467 -25.19 -10.89 -2.42
CA THR A 467 -25.77 -9.76 -3.15
C THR A 467 -26.05 -8.56 -2.25
N GLN A 468 -26.52 -8.78 -1.02
CA GLN A 468 -26.81 -7.68 -0.10
C GLN A 468 -25.54 -6.87 0.25
N TYR A 469 -24.39 -7.53 0.41
CA TYR A 469 -23.12 -6.85 0.78
C TYR A 469 -22.54 -6.07 -0.39
N LEU A 470 -22.66 -6.60 -1.62
CA LEU A 470 -22.31 -5.83 -2.82
C LEU A 470 -23.22 -4.61 -2.97
N ASN A 471 -24.55 -4.81 -2.80
CA ASN A 471 -25.51 -3.72 -2.92
C ASN A 471 -25.33 -2.62 -1.87
N MET A 472 -24.85 -2.95 -0.67
CA MET A 472 -24.51 -1.90 0.32
C MET A 472 -23.44 -0.94 -0.24
N ILE A 473 -22.41 -1.46 -0.92
CA ILE A 473 -21.32 -0.66 -1.49
C ILE A 473 -21.79 0.04 -2.76
N GLN A 474 -22.45 -0.65 -3.68
CA GLN A 474 -22.94 -0.11 -4.94
C GLN A 474 -23.95 1.02 -4.74
N ASN A 475 -24.88 0.85 -3.79
CA ASN A 475 -25.86 1.90 -3.44
C ASN A 475 -25.18 3.11 -2.78
N ARG A 476 -24.20 2.89 -1.89
CA ARG A 476 -23.40 3.97 -1.30
C ARG A 476 -22.63 4.75 -2.37
N ALA A 477 -22.03 4.03 -3.33
CA ALA A 477 -21.30 4.61 -4.46
C ALA A 477 -22.23 5.36 -5.42
N GLY A 478 -23.52 5.06 -5.43
CA GLY A 478 -24.45 5.56 -6.43
C GLY A 478 -24.19 4.94 -7.80
N SER A 479 -23.75 3.69 -7.83
CA SER A 479 -23.42 2.98 -9.08
C SER A 479 -24.65 2.81 -9.96
N LYS A 480 -24.47 3.01 -11.25
CA LYS A 480 -25.48 2.77 -12.28
C LYS A 480 -25.87 1.28 -12.34
N THR A 481 -24.88 0.41 -12.15
CA THR A 481 -25.09 -1.03 -12.12
C THR A 481 -25.15 -1.49 -10.68
N VAL A 482 -26.23 -2.19 -10.32
CA VAL A 482 -26.43 -2.81 -9.02
C VAL A 482 -26.67 -4.30 -9.23
N THR A 483 -25.94 -5.12 -8.50
CA THR A 483 -26.04 -6.58 -8.61
C THR A 483 -27.46 -7.05 -8.28
N SER A 484 -28.04 -7.87 -9.17
CA SER A 484 -29.36 -8.44 -9.01
C SER A 484 -29.33 -9.96 -9.05
N GLY A 485 -30.20 -10.62 -8.28
CA GLY A 485 -30.20 -12.08 -8.16
C GLY A 485 -29.04 -12.57 -7.28
N ALA A 486 -28.57 -13.78 -7.54
CA ALA A 486 -27.43 -14.36 -6.84
C ALA A 486 -26.13 -13.78 -7.42
N ALA A 487 -25.28 -13.20 -6.57
CA ALA A 487 -24.00 -12.63 -6.98
C ALA A 487 -23.05 -13.69 -7.55
N THR A 488 -22.31 -13.33 -8.59
CA THR A 488 -21.25 -14.15 -9.13
C THR A 488 -19.89 -13.76 -8.54
N ILE A 489 -18.89 -14.61 -8.72
CA ILE A 489 -17.52 -14.26 -8.33
C ILE A 489 -17.01 -13.05 -9.12
N VAL A 490 -17.40 -12.92 -10.38
CA VAL A 490 -17.02 -11.80 -11.25
C VAL A 490 -17.64 -10.49 -10.76
N ASP A 491 -18.87 -10.51 -10.21
CA ASP A 491 -19.47 -9.32 -9.59
C ASP A 491 -18.64 -8.84 -8.40
N VAL A 492 -18.17 -9.78 -7.57
CA VAL A 492 -17.28 -9.44 -6.44
C VAL A 492 -15.96 -8.88 -6.93
N MET A 493 -15.32 -9.51 -7.93
CA MET A 493 -14.03 -9.07 -8.50
C MET A 493 -14.12 -7.65 -9.04
N LYS A 494 -15.17 -7.37 -9.82
CA LYS A 494 -15.41 -6.04 -10.41
C LYS A 494 -15.65 -4.99 -9.32
N GLU A 495 -16.56 -5.27 -8.39
CA GLU A 495 -16.88 -4.32 -7.33
C GLU A 495 -15.66 -4.02 -6.47
N LYS A 496 -14.85 -5.05 -6.15
CA LYS A 496 -13.61 -4.85 -5.38
C LYS A 496 -12.59 -4.02 -6.16
N SER A 497 -12.47 -4.20 -7.46
CA SER A 497 -11.60 -3.38 -8.32
C SER A 497 -11.99 -1.91 -8.25
N PHE A 498 -13.28 -1.57 -8.37
CA PHE A 498 -13.73 -0.18 -8.36
C PHE A 498 -13.68 0.44 -6.97
N GLU A 499 -14.08 -0.30 -5.96
CA GLU A 499 -14.13 0.21 -4.59
C GLU A 499 -12.74 0.39 -3.98
N MET A 500 -11.84 -0.60 -4.19
CA MET A 500 -10.54 -0.68 -3.53
C MET A 500 -9.39 -0.21 -4.42
N TRP A 501 -9.66 0.55 -5.48
CA TRP A 501 -8.62 1.07 -6.35
C TRP A 501 -7.53 1.78 -5.54
N PHE A 502 -6.27 1.44 -5.81
CA PHE A 502 -5.07 1.99 -5.19
C PHE A 502 -5.01 1.87 -3.64
N GLU A 503 -5.64 0.82 -3.08
CA GLU A 503 -5.59 0.49 -1.65
C GLU A 503 -4.82 -0.81 -1.35
N GLY A 504 -3.94 -1.24 -2.25
CA GLY A 504 -3.03 -2.36 -2.01
C GLY A 504 -3.67 -3.75 -2.14
N CYS A 505 -4.82 -3.87 -2.79
CA CYS A 505 -5.52 -5.15 -2.91
C CYS A 505 -5.33 -5.82 -4.28
N ARG A 506 -5.30 -5.03 -5.35
CA ARG A 506 -5.54 -5.47 -6.72
C ARG A 506 -4.64 -6.62 -7.17
N TYR A 507 -3.33 -6.44 -7.15
CA TYR A 507 -2.40 -7.42 -7.69
C TYR A 507 -2.44 -8.76 -6.94
N GLN A 508 -2.49 -8.72 -5.61
CA GLN A 508 -2.53 -9.93 -4.80
C GLN A 508 -3.85 -10.69 -4.95
N ASP A 509 -4.96 -9.98 -5.11
CA ASP A 509 -6.25 -10.59 -5.43
C ASP A 509 -6.24 -11.23 -6.83
N LEU A 510 -5.65 -10.57 -7.84
CA LEU A 510 -5.49 -11.15 -9.17
C LEU A 510 -4.69 -12.45 -9.15
N LEU A 511 -3.58 -12.50 -8.40
CA LEU A 511 -2.78 -13.72 -8.26
C LEU A 511 -3.58 -14.85 -7.57
N ARG A 512 -4.35 -14.51 -6.54
CA ARG A 512 -5.22 -15.47 -5.85
C ARG A 512 -6.34 -15.97 -6.76
N TRP A 513 -6.99 -15.10 -7.50
CA TRP A 513 -8.04 -15.46 -8.46
C TRP A 513 -7.48 -16.20 -9.68
N LEU A 514 -6.26 -15.90 -10.13
CA LEU A 514 -5.61 -16.70 -11.16
C LEU A 514 -5.53 -18.19 -10.77
N LYS A 515 -5.27 -18.46 -9.51
CA LYS A 515 -5.20 -19.83 -8.99
C LYS A 515 -6.55 -20.51 -8.97
N THR A 516 -7.61 -19.79 -8.58
CA THR A 516 -8.95 -20.38 -8.34
C THR A 516 -9.92 -20.20 -9.51
N ASP A 517 -9.76 -19.17 -10.33
CA ASP A 517 -10.73 -18.70 -11.32
C ASP A 517 -10.12 -18.41 -12.69
N SER A 518 -9.04 -19.08 -13.05
CA SER A 518 -8.31 -18.86 -14.31
C SER A 518 -9.17 -19.02 -15.58
N ASN A 519 -10.33 -19.65 -15.47
CA ASN A 519 -11.26 -19.82 -16.60
C ASN A 519 -12.18 -18.61 -16.81
N GLU A 520 -12.32 -17.74 -15.82
CA GLU A 520 -13.14 -16.53 -15.94
C GLU A 520 -12.52 -15.56 -16.96
N GLN A 521 -13.36 -15.01 -17.82
CA GLN A 521 -12.90 -14.07 -18.85
C GLN A 521 -12.28 -12.82 -18.21
N TYR A 522 -12.86 -12.34 -17.12
CA TYR A 522 -12.33 -11.22 -16.35
C TYR A 522 -10.86 -11.41 -15.92
N ILE A 523 -10.50 -12.62 -15.47
CA ILE A 523 -9.12 -12.93 -15.08
C ILE A 523 -8.20 -13.01 -16.31
N LYS A 524 -8.67 -13.59 -17.41
CA LYS A 524 -7.89 -13.64 -18.66
C LYS A 524 -7.59 -12.23 -19.16
N ASP A 525 -8.60 -11.36 -19.20
CA ASP A 525 -8.45 -9.98 -19.63
C ASP A 525 -7.47 -9.22 -18.72
N SER A 526 -7.59 -9.37 -17.39
CA SER A 526 -6.67 -8.74 -16.44
C SER A 526 -5.22 -9.19 -16.65
N PHE A 527 -4.97 -10.47 -16.86
CA PHE A 527 -3.62 -10.96 -17.13
C PHE A 527 -3.12 -10.60 -18.54
N ASP A 528 -4.01 -10.40 -19.51
CA ASP A 528 -3.63 -9.85 -20.80
C ASP A 528 -3.24 -8.36 -20.66
N HIS A 529 -3.89 -7.58 -19.82
CA HIS A 529 -3.45 -6.24 -19.46
C HIS A 529 -2.06 -6.29 -18.82
N LEU A 530 -1.85 -7.10 -17.79
CA LEU A 530 -0.56 -7.23 -17.08
C LEU A 530 0.58 -7.64 -18.04
N LYS A 531 0.35 -8.59 -18.95
CA LYS A 531 1.37 -9.02 -19.95
C LYS A 531 1.71 -7.92 -20.96
N ASN A 532 0.83 -6.94 -21.10
CA ASN A 532 1.04 -5.80 -21.98
C ASN A 532 1.42 -4.51 -21.23
N GLN A 533 1.53 -4.59 -19.90
CA GLN A 533 1.94 -3.48 -19.04
C GLN A 533 3.30 -2.94 -19.52
N GLY A 534 3.40 -1.63 -19.67
CA GLY A 534 4.62 -0.97 -20.14
C GLY A 534 4.83 -0.99 -21.67
N LYS A 535 4.05 -1.76 -22.45
CA LYS A 535 4.17 -1.76 -23.91
C LYS A 535 3.58 -0.51 -24.57
N HIS A 536 2.63 0.11 -23.90
CA HIS A 536 1.96 1.30 -24.39
C HIS A 536 1.64 2.23 -23.24
N ILE A 537 2.29 3.38 -23.20
CA ILE A 537 2.15 4.34 -22.12
C ILE A 537 1.54 5.63 -22.63
N PRO A 538 0.38 6.05 -22.10
CA PRO A 538 -0.33 7.21 -22.59
C PRO A 538 0.37 8.52 -22.22
N HIS A 539 0.17 9.49 -23.10
CA HIS A 539 0.47 10.90 -22.84
C HIS A 539 -0.80 11.73 -23.02
N LEU A 540 -1.00 12.68 -22.16
CA LEU A 540 -2.14 13.58 -22.27
C LEU A 540 -1.81 14.73 -23.19
N TYR A 541 -2.63 14.90 -24.24
CA TYR A 541 -2.59 16.05 -25.13
C TYR A 541 -3.96 16.70 -25.28
N ASP A 542 -3.94 17.99 -25.50
CA ASP A 542 -5.07 18.74 -26.03
C ASP A 542 -4.78 19.11 -27.49
N LYS A 543 -5.66 18.72 -28.39
CA LYS A 543 -5.55 18.97 -29.83
C LYS A 543 -5.35 20.44 -30.19
N LEU A 544 -5.82 21.36 -29.35
CA LEU A 544 -5.66 22.80 -29.54
C LEU A 544 -4.20 23.26 -29.42
N PHE A 545 -3.34 22.43 -28.85
CA PHE A 545 -1.97 22.82 -28.54
C PHE A 545 -0.94 22.10 -29.37
N ARG A 546 -1.20 20.88 -29.77
CA ARG A 546 -0.26 20.10 -30.52
C ARG A 546 -0.97 18.97 -31.25
N GLU A 547 -0.64 18.82 -32.51
CA GLU A 547 -0.90 17.60 -33.30
C GLU A 547 0.29 16.63 -33.11
N PRO A 548 0.08 15.30 -33.12
CA PRO A 548 1.15 14.32 -33.15
C PRO A 548 2.07 14.58 -34.35
N THR A 549 3.36 14.63 -34.09
CA THR A 549 4.33 14.99 -35.16
C THR A 549 5.39 13.93 -35.38
N SER A 550 5.49 12.91 -34.55
CA SER A 550 6.50 11.88 -34.65
C SER A 550 5.93 10.58 -35.23
N GLU A 551 6.72 9.90 -36.05
CA GLU A 551 6.37 8.58 -36.56
C GLU A 551 6.37 7.52 -35.45
N ASP A 552 6.97 7.85 -34.29
CA ASP A 552 7.10 6.95 -33.13
C ASP A 552 5.93 7.09 -32.13
N GLU A 553 4.97 7.95 -32.42
CA GLU A 553 3.83 8.20 -31.53
C GLU A 553 2.56 7.52 -32.06
N ASP A 554 2.02 6.59 -31.32
CA ASP A 554 0.69 6.03 -31.56
C ASP A 554 -0.38 6.95 -31.00
N VAL A 555 -1.28 7.40 -31.87
CA VAL A 555 -2.41 8.25 -31.45
C VAL A 555 -3.60 7.38 -31.10
N VAL A 556 -4.02 7.46 -29.84
CA VAL A 556 -5.23 6.81 -29.37
C VAL A 556 -6.29 7.87 -29.11
N TRP A 557 -7.47 7.65 -29.66
CA TRP A 557 -8.59 8.57 -29.51
C TRP A 557 -9.36 8.24 -28.25
N GLN A 558 -9.35 9.15 -27.32
CA GLN A 558 -10.20 9.01 -26.15
C GLN A 558 -11.68 9.10 -26.57
N TYR A 559 -12.49 8.27 -25.96
CA TYR A 559 -13.91 8.11 -26.34
C TYR A 559 -14.16 7.62 -27.78
N GLY A 560 -13.18 7.05 -28.43
CA GLY A 560 -13.33 6.45 -29.76
C GLY A 560 -13.72 7.41 -30.86
N ASN A 561 -13.63 8.72 -30.65
CA ASN A 561 -14.05 9.75 -31.58
C ASN A 561 -12.93 10.76 -31.85
N LYS A 562 -12.32 10.68 -33.04
CA LYS A 562 -11.27 11.61 -33.47
C LYS A 562 -11.77 13.02 -33.80
N ASP A 563 -13.08 13.23 -33.82
CA ASP A 563 -13.65 14.57 -33.94
C ASP A 563 -13.70 15.31 -32.61
N ASN A 564 -13.48 14.61 -31.50
CA ASN A 564 -13.22 15.23 -30.21
C ASN A 564 -11.91 16.01 -30.29
N SER A 565 -11.86 17.15 -29.67
CA SER A 565 -10.66 17.99 -29.63
C SER A 565 -9.55 17.42 -28.76
N ARG A 566 -9.72 16.20 -28.24
CA ARG A 566 -8.80 15.56 -27.31
C ARG A 566 -8.42 14.17 -27.75
N TYR A 567 -7.18 13.88 -27.57
CA TYR A 567 -6.58 12.58 -27.75
C TYR A 567 -5.38 12.47 -26.83
N TRP A 568 -4.94 11.27 -26.61
CA TRP A 568 -3.68 11.02 -25.95
C TRP A 568 -2.77 10.21 -26.86
N ILE A 569 -1.48 10.41 -26.68
CA ILE A 569 -0.45 9.78 -27.47
C ILE A 569 0.28 8.79 -26.59
N GLY A 570 0.39 7.56 -27.05
CA GLY A 570 1.15 6.53 -26.39
C GLY A 570 2.52 6.36 -27.02
N HIS A 571 3.54 6.13 -26.23
CA HIS A 571 4.78 5.55 -26.70
C HIS A 571 4.65 4.04 -26.73
N THR A 572 4.95 3.43 -27.86
CA THR A 572 5.18 2.00 -27.91
C THR A 572 6.61 1.77 -27.44
N HIS A 573 6.75 1.23 -26.23
CA HIS A 573 8.05 0.74 -25.82
C HIS A 573 8.29 -0.60 -26.49
N GLU A 574 9.19 -0.60 -27.44
CA GLU A 574 9.91 -1.81 -27.69
C GLU A 574 10.83 -2.06 -26.48
N ALA A 575 10.87 -3.30 -26.02
CA ALA A 575 11.68 -3.78 -24.90
C ALA A 575 13.20 -3.57 -25.11
N GLN A 576 13.63 -2.38 -25.54
CA GLN A 576 14.92 -2.20 -26.19
C GLN A 576 15.99 -1.55 -25.33
N ASP A 577 15.63 -0.74 -24.37
CA ASP A 577 16.66 0.13 -23.83
C ASP A 577 17.62 -0.53 -22.85
N ASN A 578 17.26 -1.69 -22.27
CA ASN A 578 18.13 -2.40 -21.31
C ASN A 578 18.11 -3.93 -21.45
N GLY A 579 17.55 -4.50 -22.52
CA GLY A 579 17.45 -5.95 -22.69
C GLY A 579 16.41 -6.64 -21.81
N PHE A 580 15.49 -5.90 -21.20
CA PHE A 580 14.41 -6.43 -20.38
C PHE A 580 13.13 -6.57 -21.18
N GLU A 581 12.47 -7.70 -21.05
CA GLU A 581 11.11 -7.84 -21.51
C GLU A 581 10.17 -7.12 -20.54
N VAL A 582 9.30 -6.25 -21.07
CA VAL A 582 8.22 -5.64 -20.32
C VAL A 582 7.02 -6.58 -20.22
N GLY A 583 6.24 -6.42 -19.17
CA GLY A 583 5.02 -7.16 -18.93
C GLY A 583 5.21 -8.38 -18.04
N TRP A 584 4.10 -8.77 -17.46
CA TRP A 584 4.04 -9.84 -16.48
C TRP A 584 4.40 -11.22 -17.06
N GLN A 585 5.15 -11.99 -16.29
CA GLN A 585 5.54 -13.37 -16.52
C GLN A 585 5.30 -14.19 -15.25
N ASP A 586 5.29 -15.52 -15.37
CA ASP A 586 5.03 -16.43 -14.23
C ASP A 586 5.97 -16.22 -13.02
N LYS A 587 7.24 -15.83 -13.26
CA LYS A 587 8.19 -15.51 -12.18
C LYS A 587 7.71 -14.36 -11.29
N HIS A 588 6.88 -13.46 -11.81
CA HIS A 588 6.39 -12.30 -11.07
C HIS A 588 5.30 -12.63 -10.04
N LYS A 589 4.83 -13.88 -9.99
CA LYS A 589 3.95 -14.37 -8.91
C LYS A 589 4.55 -14.13 -7.52
N LEU A 590 5.90 -14.15 -7.43
CA LEU A 590 6.65 -13.83 -6.23
C LEU A 590 7.78 -12.87 -6.58
N PHE A 591 8.07 -11.95 -5.69
CA PHE A 591 9.24 -11.09 -5.85
C PHE A 591 10.56 -11.86 -5.62
N PRO A 592 11.65 -11.42 -6.24
CA PRO A 592 12.96 -11.98 -5.92
C PRO A 592 13.39 -11.62 -4.49
N TYR A 593 14.08 -12.54 -3.83
CA TYR A 593 14.82 -12.19 -2.62
C TYR A 593 15.93 -11.20 -2.97
N PRO A 594 16.16 -10.16 -2.14
CA PRO A 594 17.21 -9.20 -2.40
C PRO A 594 18.59 -9.85 -2.55
N THR A 595 19.30 -9.51 -3.62
CA THR A 595 20.65 -10.06 -3.87
C THR A 595 21.59 -9.84 -2.69
N THR A 596 21.54 -8.65 -2.07
CA THR A 596 22.35 -8.35 -0.87
C THR A 596 22.00 -9.22 0.33
N VAL A 597 20.79 -9.76 0.40
CA VAL A 597 20.37 -10.69 1.47
C VAL A 597 20.87 -12.10 1.15
N LEU A 598 20.74 -12.54 -0.09
CA LEU A 598 21.26 -13.85 -0.54
C LEU A 598 22.79 -13.94 -0.40
N ASP A 599 23.51 -12.88 -0.78
CA ASP A 599 24.97 -12.83 -0.67
C ASP A 599 25.44 -12.92 0.79
N ASN A 600 24.67 -12.39 1.73
CA ASN A 600 24.96 -12.43 3.16
C ASN A 600 24.40 -13.66 3.88
N ASN A 601 23.48 -14.39 3.26
CA ASN A 601 22.86 -15.58 3.82
C ASN A 601 22.75 -16.69 2.77
N PRO A 602 23.80 -17.53 2.61
CA PRO A 602 23.82 -18.61 1.61
C PRO A 602 22.82 -19.75 1.90
N ALA A 603 22.21 -19.78 3.10
CA ALA A 603 21.16 -20.74 3.41
C ALA A 603 19.81 -20.36 2.76
N LEU A 604 19.63 -19.09 2.40
CA LEU A 604 18.42 -18.61 1.75
C LEU A 604 18.45 -18.94 0.24
N LYS A 605 17.37 -19.53 -0.26
CA LYS A 605 17.19 -19.86 -1.68
C LYS A 605 16.33 -18.83 -2.38
N GLN A 606 16.69 -18.49 -3.62
CA GLN A 606 15.95 -17.58 -4.47
C GLN A 606 14.60 -18.16 -4.90
N ASN A 607 13.62 -17.32 -5.14
CA ASN A 607 12.33 -17.71 -5.71
C ASN A 607 12.49 -18.19 -7.17
N PRO A 608 11.67 -19.15 -7.62
CA PRO A 608 11.75 -19.71 -8.97
C PRO A 608 11.70 -18.64 -10.06
N GLY A 609 12.51 -18.81 -11.09
CA GLY A 609 12.58 -17.90 -12.24
C GLY A 609 13.43 -16.64 -12.03
N TRP A 610 14.01 -16.45 -10.84
CA TRP A 610 14.89 -15.33 -10.52
C TRP A 610 16.34 -15.76 -10.35
N PRO A 611 17.33 -14.94 -10.75
CA PRO A 611 18.74 -15.28 -10.62
C PRO A 611 19.17 -15.41 -9.14
N ALA A 612 19.96 -16.41 -8.84
CA ALA A 612 20.37 -16.74 -7.48
C ALA A 612 21.34 -15.72 -6.86
N SER A 613 22.09 -14.98 -7.66
CA SER A 613 22.93 -13.85 -7.22
C SER A 613 23.21 -12.90 -8.37
N ALA A 614 23.72 -11.69 -8.05
CA ALA A 614 24.11 -10.72 -9.07
C ALA A 614 25.25 -11.21 -9.99
N ASN A 615 26.00 -12.20 -9.53
CA ASN A 615 27.16 -12.76 -10.24
C ASN A 615 26.87 -14.10 -10.95
N ASN A 616 25.69 -14.71 -10.74
CA ASN A 616 25.33 -15.94 -11.42
C ASN A 616 24.63 -15.62 -12.74
N SER A 617 25.35 -15.84 -13.82
CA SER A 617 24.77 -15.96 -15.14
C SER A 617 23.72 -17.09 -15.17
N SER A 618 22.73 -16.94 -15.98
CA SER A 618 21.50 -17.69 -16.19
C SER A 618 21.52 -19.24 -16.23
N GLU A 619 22.57 -19.90 -15.78
CA GLU A 619 22.70 -21.36 -15.94
C GLU A 619 22.15 -22.20 -14.77
N ASP A 620 21.88 -21.58 -13.61
CA ASP A 620 21.42 -22.30 -12.41
C ASP A 620 20.00 -21.90 -11.92
N ALA A 621 19.19 -21.26 -12.74
CA ALA A 621 17.79 -21.03 -12.38
C ALA A 621 17.03 -22.37 -12.44
N PRO A 622 16.37 -22.83 -11.35
CA PRO A 622 15.54 -24.02 -11.43
C PRO A 622 14.46 -23.80 -12.47
N THR A 623 14.42 -24.66 -13.48
CA THR A 623 13.32 -24.72 -14.44
C THR A 623 12.05 -25.05 -13.66
N ALA A 624 11.04 -24.21 -13.77
CA ALA A 624 9.71 -24.52 -13.23
C ALA A 624 9.18 -25.77 -13.97
N GLU A 625 9.02 -26.89 -13.25
CA GLU A 625 8.18 -28.00 -13.64
C GLU A 625 6.73 -27.79 -13.23
#